data_c3d0e4d221de9915e8ce984946c9ac01
#
_entry.id   c3d0e4d221de9915e8ce984946c9ac01
#
_cell.length_a   1.000
_cell.length_b   1.000
_cell.length_c   1.000
_cell.angle_alpha   90.00
_cell.angle_beta   90.00
_cell.angle_gamma   90.00
#
_symmetry.space_group_name_H-M   'P 1'
#
loop_
_entity.id
_entity.type
_entity.pdbx_description
1 polymer ?
#
loop_
_entity_poly.entity_id
_entity_poly.type
_entity_poly.pdbx_seq_one_letter_code
_entity_poly.pdbx_strand_id
1 'polypeptide(L)'
;ACGTGDIAKLFLNNVNKKSYVTCVDPNIGMIKKGKEKLKKFNNLNWVVASAEKLPMTINSFDFYTISFGLRNTKDLNKSLSEAYRVLKPGGRYLCLEFSKIENSGLDFIYKKYSKVIPSIGKLIVGEKEPYEYLVKSIENFVNQDELIDLMKKNGFQNCTYRNLSGGI
;
A
#
# COMPACT_ATOMS: atom_id res chain seq x y z
N ALA A 1 -3.16 5.15 1.67
CA ALA A 1 -2.22 4.69 2.71
C ALA A 1 -0.80 5.26 2.51
N CYS A 2 -0.70 6.59 2.38
CA CYS A 2 0.59 7.23 2.13
C CYS A 2 1.46 7.36 3.40
N GLY A 3 0.89 7.16 4.59
CA GLY A 3 1.57 7.34 5.86
C GLY A 3 2.19 8.73 5.97
N THR A 4 3.48 8.79 6.30
CA THR A 4 4.25 10.05 6.38
C THR A 4 4.85 10.49 5.04
N GLY A 5 4.48 9.85 3.92
CA GLY A 5 4.87 10.26 2.57
C GLY A 5 6.25 9.79 2.11
N ASP A 6 6.76 8.68 2.63
CA ASP A 6 8.09 8.19 2.24
C ASP A 6 8.16 7.81 0.76
N ILE A 7 7.15 7.11 0.23
CA ILE A 7 7.05 6.78 -1.19
C ILE A 7 6.87 8.05 -2.03
N ALA A 8 6.04 9.00 -1.57
CA ALA A 8 5.88 10.28 -2.24
C ALA A 8 7.21 11.03 -2.35
N LYS A 9 8.02 11.03 -1.28
CA LYS A 9 9.36 11.63 -1.29
C LYS A 9 10.28 11.00 -2.32
N LEU A 10 10.30 9.66 -2.37
CA LEU A 10 11.10 8.95 -3.38
C LEU A 10 10.65 9.29 -4.79
N PHE A 11 9.34 9.34 -5.00
CA PHE A 11 8.77 9.72 -6.29
C PHE A 11 9.17 11.15 -6.68
N LEU A 12 8.96 12.13 -5.80
CA LEU A 12 9.28 13.54 -6.05
C LEU A 12 10.76 13.82 -6.32
N ASN A 13 11.65 13.00 -5.75
CA ASN A 13 13.09 13.11 -6.01
C ASN A 13 13.51 12.59 -7.39
N ASN A 14 12.67 11.76 -8.04
CA ASN A 14 12.99 11.06 -9.28
C ASN A 14 12.14 11.47 -10.49
N VAL A 15 11.13 12.32 -10.28
CA VAL A 15 10.25 12.78 -11.36
C VAL A 15 10.53 14.22 -11.77
N ASN A 16 9.98 14.61 -12.91
CA ASN A 16 10.03 15.99 -13.38
C ASN A 16 9.38 16.94 -12.36
N LYS A 17 9.95 18.14 -12.16
CA LYS A 17 9.42 19.19 -11.27
C LYS A 17 7.99 19.63 -11.60
N LYS A 18 7.50 19.35 -12.82
CA LYS A 18 6.11 19.61 -13.23
C LYS A 18 5.11 18.55 -12.73
N SER A 19 5.58 17.44 -12.17
CA SER A 19 4.71 16.39 -11.64
C SER A 19 4.13 16.79 -10.28
N TYR A 20 2.87 16.46 -10.05
CA TYR A 20 2.17 16.68 -8.79
C TYR A 20 1.87 15.34 -8.11
N VAL A 21 1.98 15.29 -6.80
CA VAL A 21 1.67 14.10 -6.00
C VAL A 21 0.56 14.43 -5.02
N THR A 22 -0.44 13.58 -4.92
CA THR A 22 -1.49 13.64 -3.90
C THR A 22 -1.31 12.47 -2.94
N CYS A 23 -1.00 12.78 -1.70
CA CYS A 23 -0.89 11.84 -0.59
C CYS A 23 -2.24 11.68 0.10
N VAL A 24 -2.71 10.44 0.19
CA VAL A 24 -4.00 10.10 0.84
C VAL A 24 -3.77 9.10 1.94
N ASP A 25 -4.28 9.40 3.12
CA ASP A 25 -4.26 8.49 4.27
C ASP A 25 -5.46 8.79 5.20
N PRO A 26 -6.15 7.78 5.75
CA PRO A 26 -7.23 8.03 6.71
C PRO A 26 -6.74 8.53 8.07
N ASN A 27 -5.46 8.32 8.39
CA ASN A 27 -4.87 8.74 9.66
C ASN A 27 -4.35 10.18 9.60
N ILE A 28 -5.11 11.09 10.22
CA ILE A 28 -4.76 12.51 10.29
C ILE A 28 -3.40 12.78 10.96
N GLY A 29 -2.98 11.95 11.90
CA GLY A 29 -1.67 12.05 12.57
C GLY A 29 -0.52 11.77 11.60
N MET A 30 -0.68 10.77 10.72
CA MET A 30 0.28 10.49 9.65
C MET A 30 0.36 11.64 8.65
N ILE A 31 -0.79 12.18 8.22
CA ILE A 31 -0.84 13.34 7.32
C ILE A 31 -0.15 14.56 7.94
N LYS A 32 -0.40 14.86 9.22
CA LYS A 32 0.26 15.99 9.91
C LYS A 32 1.78 15.82 9.93
N LYS A 33 2.29 14.65 10.34
CA LYS A 33 3.72 14.35 10.35
C LYS A 33 4.32 14.42 8.94
N GLY A 34 3.60 13.90 7.94
CA GLY A 34 4.03 13.95 6.54
C GLY A 34 4.17 15.35 5.99
N LYS A 35 3.18 16.23 6.26
CA LYS A 35 3.21 17.65 5.88
C LYS A 35 4.44 18.37 6.44
N GLU A 36 4.74 18.15 7.71
CA GLU A 36 5.91 18.73 8.35
C GLU A 36 7.22 18.22 7.75
N LYS A 37 7.34 16.89 7.61
CA LYS A 37 8.50 16.21 7.06
C LYS A 37 8.82 16.64 5.62
N LEU A 38 7.81 16.86 4.81
CA LEU A 38 7.94 17.13 3.37
C LEU A 38 7.58 18.58 3.00
N LYS A 39 7.59 19.50 3.96
CA LYS A 39 7.23 20.92 3.77
C LYS A 39 8.01 21.67 2.68
N LYS A 40 9.18 21.14 2.29
CA LYS A 40 10.00 21.71 1.22
C LYS A 40 9.49 21.45 -0.20
N PHE A 41 8.51 20.52 -0.36
CA PHE A 41 7.94 20.18 -1.66
C PHE A 41 6.65 20.96 -1.89
N ASN A 42 6.62 21.83 -2.90
CA ASN A 42 5.45 22.67 -3.22
C ASN A 42 4.44 21.96 -4.16
N ASN A 43 4.84 20.84 -4.74
CA ASN A 43 4.05 20.04 -5.67
C ASN A 43 3.44 18.79 -5.02
N LEU A 44 3.12 18.89 -3.74
CA LEU A 44 2.58 17.81 -2.91
C LEU A 44 1.28 18.27 -2.24
N ASN A 45 0.20 17.53 -2.49
CA ASN A 45 -1.10 17.71 -1.86
C ASN A 45 -1.35 16.61 -0.82
N TRP A 46 -2.12 16.93 0.25
CA TRP A 46 -2.41 16.01 1.34
C TRP A 46 -3.91 15.95 1.61
N VAL A 47 -4.47 14.76 1.59
CA VAL A 47 -5.90 14.51 1.76
C VAL A 47 -6.12 13.45 2.83
N VAL A 48 -6.99 13.75 3.79
CA VAL A 48 -7.45 12.76 4.77
C VAL A 48 -8.66 12.04 4.17
N ALA A 49 -8.47 10.82 3.72
CA ALA A 49 -9.54 9.99 3.15
C ALA A 49 -9.13 8.51 3.18
N SER A 50 -10.13 7.64 3.09
CA SER A 50 -9.95 6.20 2.95
C SER A 50 -9.79 5.83 1.47
N ALA A 51 -9.09 4.72 1.20
CA ALA A 51 -8.91 4.19 -0.15
C ALA A 51 -10.24 3.74 -0.80
N GLU A 52 -11.25 3.40 0.02
CA GLU A 52 -12.58 2.98 -0.41
C GLU A 52 -13.50 4.14 -0.81
N LYS A 53 -13.08 5.40 -0.55
CA LYS A 53 -13.84 6.60 -0.90
C LYS A 53 -12.90 7.78 -1.09
N LEU A 54 -12.43 7.95 -2.30
CA LEU A 54 -11.49 9.00 -2.65
C LEU A 54 -12.23 10.28 -3.09
N PRO A 55 -11.94 11.45 -2.47
CA PRO A 55 -12.56 12.72 -2.84
C PRO A 55 -11.90 13.33 -4.08
N MET A 56 -11.65 12.50 -5.09
CA MET A 56 -11.05 12.90 -6.36
C MET A 56 -12.02 12.59 -7.51
N THR A 57 -11.91 13.37 -8.57
CA THR A 57 -12.69 13.16 -9.79
C THR A 57 -12.22 11.93 -10.56
N ILE A 58 -13.08 11.38 -11.39
CA ILE A 58 -12.74 10.30 -12.32
C ILE A 58 -11.62 10.75 -13.27
N ASN A 59 -10.76 9.82 -13.68
CA ASN A 59 -9.73 10.04 -14.71
C ASN A 59 -8.78 11.21 -14.39
N SER A 60 -8.34 11.33 -13.15
CA SER A 60 -7.52 12.46 -12.68
C SER A 60 -6.03 12.18 -12.61
N PHE A 61 -5.63 10.91 -12.47
CA PHE A 61 -4.26 10.53 -12.18
C PHE A 61 -3.66 9.62 -13.25
N ASP A 62 -2.40 9.83 -13.53
CA ASP A 62 -1.61 8.98 -14.45
C ASP A 62 -1.08 7.74 -13.71
N PHE A 63 -0.82 7.86 -12.40
CA PHE A 63 -0.34 6.79 -11.54
C PHE A 63 -1.11 6.75 -10.23
N TYR A 64 -1.36 5.56 -9.74
CA TYR A 64 -1.82 5.28 -8.39
C TYR A 64 -0.86 4.30 -7.74
N THR A 65 -0.33 4.64 -6.56
CA THR A 65 0.58 3.76 -5.82
C THR A 65 0.06 3.50 -4.42
N ILE A 66 0.17 2.26 -3.97
CA ILE A 66 -0.10 1.88 -2.58
C ILE A 66 0.98 0.88 -2.14
N SER A 67 1.59 1.15 -0.98
CA SER A 67 2.65 0.30 -0.43
C SER A 67 2.34 -0.07 1.01
N PHE A 68 2.25 -1.37 1.29
CA PHE A 68 1.99 -1.94 2.61
C PHE A 68 0.71 -1.42 3.29
N GLY A 69 -0.28 -1.02 2.48
CA GLY A 69 -1.51 -0.42 2.96
C GLY A 69 -2.78 -1.10 2.46
N LEU A 70 -2.70 -1.82 1.34
CA LEU A 70 -3.88 -2.41 0.71
C LEU A 70 -4.53 -3.48 1.60
N ARG A 71 -3.73 -4.30 2.31
CA ARG A 71 -4.22 -5.31 3.25
C ARG A 71 -4.97 -4.74 4.45
N ASN A 72 -4.79 -3.44 4.73
CA ASN A 72 -5.42 -2.75 5.87
C ASN A 72 -6.75 -2.07 5.48
N THR A 73 -7.15 -2.16 4.23
CA THR A 73 -8.44 -1.61 3.77
C THR A 73 -9.60 -2.50 4.25
N LYS A 74 -10.72 -1.88 4.57
CA LYS A 74 -11.91 -2.60 5.06
C LYS A 74 -12.62 -3.37 3.95
N ASP A 75 -12.55 -2.84 2.73
CA ASP A 75 -13.17 -3.40 1.54
C ASP A 75 -12.19 -3.28 0.38
N LEU A 76 -11.50 -4.39 0.11
CA LEU A 76 -10.49 -4.49 -0.94
C LEU A 76 -11.09 -4.18 -2.32
N ASN A 77 -12.30 -4.68 -2.58
CA ASN A 77 -12.96 -4.48 -3.87
C ASN A 77 -13.30 -3.00 -4.11
N LYS A 78 -13.85 -2.30 -3.09
CA LYS A 78 -14.10 -0.86 -3.18
C LYS A 78 -12.81 -0.06 -3.36
N SER A 79 -11.74 -0.44 -2.68
CA SER A 79 -10.44 0.22 -2.80
C SER A 79 -9.87 0.10 -4.22
N LEU A 80 -9.98 -1.08 -4.83
CA LEU A 80 -9.58 -1.30 -6.21
C LEU A 80 -10.49 -0.54 -7.21
N SER A 81 -11.81 -0.56 -6.98
CA SER A 81 -12.77 0.19 -7.81
C SER A 81 -12.50 1.70 -7.77
N GLU A 82 -12.22 2.28 -6.60
CA GLU A 82 -11.87 3.69 -6.47
C GLU A 82 -10.53 4.02 -7.13
N ALA A 83 -9.53 3.15 -6.97
CA ALA A 83 -8.24 3.31 -7.64
C ALA A 83 -8.40 3.30 -9.18
N TYR A 84 -9.22 2.38 -9.71
CA TYR A 84 -9.54 2.33 -11.12
C TYR A 84 -10.29 3.60 -11.59
N ARG A 85 -11.28 4.04 -10.83
CA ARG A 85 -12.09 5.22 -11.14
C ARG A 85 -11.27 6.50 -11.28
N VAL A 86 -10.29 6.70 -10.39
CA VAL A 86 -9.48 7.93 -10.40
C VAL A 86 -8.33 7.90 -11.40
N LEU A 87 -7.95 6.73 -11.90
CA LEU A 87 -6.93 6.59 -12.92
C LEU A 87 -7.47 6.99 -14.30
N LYS A 88 -6.67 7.71 -15.06
CA LYS A 88 -6.93 7.99 -16.47
C LYS A 88 -6.88 6.70 -17.31
N PRO A 89 -7.56 6.66 -18.46
CA PRO A 89 -7.31 5.62 -19.44
C PRO A 89 -5.82 5.50 -19.76
N GLY A 90 -5.27 4.28 -19.66
CA GLY A 90 -3.83 4.03 -19.77
C GLY A 90 -2.98 4.36 -18.54
N GLY A 91 -3.60 4.87 -17.48
CA GLY A 91 -2.94 5.08 -16.18
C GLY A 91 -2.51 3.76 -15.53
N ARG A 92 -1.54 3.83 -14.62
CA ARG A 92 -0.95 2.64 -14.00
C ARG A 92 -1.23 2.57 -12.50
N TYR A 93 -1.67 1.39 -12.05
CA TYR A 93 -1.77 1.02 -10.64
C TYR A 93 -0.53 0.23 -10.23
N LEU A 94 0.12 0.63 -9.14
CA LEU A 94 1.29 -0.02 -8.57
C LEU A 94 1.01 -0.36 -7.11
N CYS A 95 1.02 -1.66 -6.80
CA CYS A 95 0.84 -2.17 -5.45
C CYS A 95 2.11 -2.89 -5.00
N LEU A 96 2.65 -2.48 -3.86
CA LEU A 96 3.66 -3.23 -3.14
C LEU A 96 3.03 -3.73 -1.83
N GLU A 97 2.94 -5.04 -1.67
CA GLU A 97 2.29 -5.61 -0.49
C GLU A 97 2.93 -6.95 -0.12
N PHE A 98 2.81 -7.30 1.14
CA PHE A 98 3.12 -8.66 1.59
C PHE A 98 2.10 -9.63 1.01
N SER A 99 2.56 -10.82 0.64
CA SER A 99 1.70 -11.84 0.10
C SER A 99 2.07 -13.22 0.64
N LYS A 100 1.39 -14.25 0.16
CA LYS A 100 1.68 -15.63 0.53
C LYS A 100 2.94 -16.12 -0.18
N ILE A 101 3.78 -16.82 0.56
CA ILE A 101 5.01 -17.41 0.02
C ILE A 101 4.66 -18.65 -0.75
N GLU A 102 4.98 -18.70 -2.04
CA GLU A 102 4.68 -19.85 -2.92
C GLU A 102 5.60 -21.06 -2.65
N ASN A 103 6.83 -20.81 -2.17
CA ASN A 103 7.77 -21.87 -1.87
C ASN A 103 7.50 -22.47 -0.49
N SER A 104 7.10 -23.74 -0.44
CA SER A 104 6.74 -24.46 0.79
C SER A 104 7.84 -24.49 1.86
N GLY A 105 9.11 -24.56 1.46
CA GLY A 105 10.24 -24.53 2.37
C GLY A 105 10.44 -23.15 3.01
N LEU A 106 10.34 -22.10 2.21
CA LEU A 106 10.40 -20.72 2.69
C LEU A 106 9.18 -20.37 3.54
N ASP A 107 7.98 -20.83 3.16
CA ASP A 107 6.75 -20.64 3.94
C ASP A 107 6.86 -21.28 5.34
N PHE A 108 7.42 -22.48 5.43
CA PHE A 108 7.65 -23.14 6.72
C PHE A 108 8.62 -22.35 7.62
N ILE A 109 9.71 -21.83 7.05
CA ILE A 109 10.68 -20.99 7.77
C ILE A 109 10.01 -19.67 8.19
N TYR A 110 9.28 -19.05 7.30
CA TYR A 110 8.56 -17.80 7.55
C TYR A 110 7.51 -17.96 8.66
N LYS A 111 6.71 -19.03 8.64
CA LYS A 111 5.71 -19.34 9.68
C LYS A 111 6.34 -19.58 11.06
N LYS A 112 7.52 -20.18 11.11
CA LYS A 112 8.28 -20.30 12.37
C LYS A 112 8.80 -18.93 12.83
N TYR A 113 9.36 -18.15 11.91
CA TYR A 113 9.90 -16.83 12.21
C TYR A 113 8.80 -15.84 12.61
N SER A 114 7.67 -15.82 11.92
CA SER A 114 6.55 -14.91 12.22
C SER A 114 5.95 -15.13 13.62
N LYS A 115 5.98 -16.35 14.15
CA LYS A 115 5.59 -16.65 15.56
C LYS A 115 6.52 -16.04 16.60
N VAL A 116 7.78 -15.80 16.24
CA VAL A 116 8.80 -15.25 17.13
C VAL A 116 8.86 -13.72 17.05
N ILE A 117 8.51 -13.14 15.91
CA ILE A 117 8.53 -11.68 15.66
C ILE A 117 7.78 -10.88 16.74
N PRO A 118 6.55 -11.22 17.16
CA PRO A 118 5.84 -10.47 18.19
C PRO A 118 6.59 -10.47 19.55
N SER A 119 7.25 -11.58 19.89
CA SER A 119 8.03 -11.68 21.12
C SER A 119 9.31 -10.85 21.07
N ILE A 120 9.98 -10.81 19.92
CA ILE A 120 11.13 -9.94 19.67
C ILE A 120 10.69 -8.47 19.66
N GLY A 121 9.55 -8.16 19.05
CA GLY A 121 8.98 -6.81 19.05
C GLY A 121 8.71 -6.29 20.46
N LYS A 122 8.14 -7.12 21.34
CA LYS A 122 7.96 -6.80 22.75
C LYS A 122 9.28 -6.50 23.46
N LEU A 123 10.34 -7.24 23.13
CA LEU A 123 11.66 -7.05 23.75
C LEU A 123 12.35 -5.75 23.32
N ILE A 124 12.17 -5.34 22.05
CA ILE A 124 12.88 -4.20 21.45
C ILE A 124 12.07 -2.89 21.59
N VAL A 125 10.76 -2.95 21.36
CA VAL A 125 9.88 -1.75 21.27
C VAL A 125 8.93 -1.65 22.46
N GLY A 126 8.83 -2.70 23.28
CA GLY A 126 7.94 -2.75 24.45
C GLY A 126 6.50 -3.14 24.12
N GLU A 127 6.13 -3.24 22.85
CA GLU A 127 4.76 -3.51 22.39
C GLU A 127 4.74 -4.78 21.53
N LYS A 128 3.74 -5.65 21.75
CA LYS A 128 3.53 -6.89 20.99
C LYS A 128 2.43 -6.75 19.93
N GLU A 129 1.42 -5.98 20.25
CA GLU A 129 0.19 -5.83 19.46
C GLU A 129 0.41 -5.39 18.00
N PRO A 130 1.28 -4.41 17.68
CA PRO A 130 1.53 -4.01 16.29
C PRO A 130 2.10 -5.15 15.43
N TYR A 131 2.92 -6.01 16.02
CA TYR A 131 3.52 -7.14 15.32
C TYR A 131 2.56 -8.31 15.14
N GLU A 132 1.71 -8.57 16.13
CA GLU A 132 0.61 -9.55 15.99
C GLU A 132 -0.38 -9.12 14.92
N TYR A 133 -0.73 -7.82 14.89
CA TYR A 133 -1.56 -7.26 13.84
C TYR A 133 -0.92 -7.41 12.45
N LEU A 134 0.39 -7.13 12.33
CA LEU A 134 1.12 -7.27 11.07
C LEU A 134 1.02 -8.71 10.56
N VAL A 135 1.39 -9.70 11.38
CA VAL A 135 1.35 -11.12 11.01
C VAL A 135 -0.06 -11.52 10.60
N LYS A 136 -1.06 -11.21 11.42
CA LYS A 136 -2.47 -11.55 11.16
C LYS A 136 -3.00 -10.89 9.88
N SER A 137 -2.63 -9.64 9.62
CA SER A 137 -3.06 -8.94 8.41
C SER A 137 -2.46 -9.54 7.14
N ILE A 138 -1.22 -10.03 7.20
CA ILE A 138 -0.57 -10.73 6.08
C ILE A 138 -1.23 -12.10 5.85
N GLU A 139 -1.49 -12.87 6.92
CA GLU A 139 -2.13 -14.20 6.82
C GLU A 139 -3.54 -14.13 6.20
N ASN A 140 -4.28 -13.06 6.52
CA ASN A 140 -5.65 -12.86 6.03
C ASN A 140 -5.72 -12.19 4.66
N PHE A 141 -4.60 -11.72 4.12
CA PHE A 141 -4.60 -11.06 2.82
C PHE A 141 -4.69 -12.09 1.69
N VAL A 142 -5.24 -11.67 0.57
CA VAL A 142 -5.33 -12.47 -0.65
C VAL A 142 -3.95 -12.83 -1.20
N ASN A 143 -3.84 -13.94 -1.91
CA ASN A 143 -2.62 -14.28 -2.63
C ASN A 143 -2.49 -13.47 -3.93
N GLN A 144 -1.38 -13.66 -4.64
CA GLN A 144 -1.03 -12.89 -5.83
C GLN A 144 -2.07 -13.06 -6.95
N ASP A 145 -2.49 -14.29 -7.23
CA ASP A 145 -3.45 -14.60 -8.29
C ASP A 145 -4.86 -14.10 -7.93
N GLU A 146 -5.28 -14.29 -6.69
CA GLU A 146 -6.54 -13.74 -6.17
C GLU A 146 -6.59 -12.20 -6.30
N LEU A 147 -5.47 -11.51 -6.02
CA LEU A 147 -5.38 -10.06 -6.19
C LEU A 147 -5.49 -9.66 -7.66
N ILE A 148 -4.79 -10.35 -8.55
CA ILE A 148 -4.88 -10.15 -10.00
C ILE A 148 -6.31 -10.32 -10.51
N ASP A 149 -7.00 -11.35 -10.05
CA ASP A 149 -8.40 -11.60 -10.45
C ASP A 149 -9.35 -10.51 -9.93
N LEU A 150 -9.15 -10.03 -8.70
CA LEU A 150 -9.90 -8.90 -8.17
C LEU A 150 -9.63 -7.61 -8.96
N MET A 151 -8.38 -7.36 -9.34
CA MET A 151 -8.02 -6.22 -10.18
C MET A 151 -8.72 -6.28 -11.54
N LYS A 152 -8.66 -7.45 -12.22
CA LYS A 152 -9.35 -7.66 -13.50
C LYS A 152 -10.86 -7.45 -13.38
N LYS A 153 -11.50 -7.96 -12.33
CA LYS A 153 -12.93 -7.73 -12.04
C LYS A 153 -13.28 -6.26 -11.88
N ASN A 154 -12.35 -5.44 -11.41
CA ASN A 154 -12.50 -3.99 -11.28
C ASN A 154 -12.09 -3.18 -12.54
N GLY A 155 -11.82 -3.86 -13.67
CA GLY A 155 -11.56 -3.24 -14.97
C GLY A 155 -10.07 -3.04 -15.30
N PHE A 156 -9.15 -3.39 -14.42
CA PHE A 156 -7.71 -3.30 -14.72
C PHE A 156 -7.34 -4.31 -15.80
N GLN A 157 -6.48 -3.88 -16.72
CA GLN A 157 -5.96 -4.68 -17.82
C GLN A 157 -4.45 -4.88 -17.66
N ASN A 158 -3.91 -5.91 -18.34
CA ASN A 158 -2.47 -6.22 -18.31
C ASN A 158 -1.90 -6.36 -16.89
N CYS A 159 -2.70 -6.95 -15.98
CA CYS A 159 -2.30 -7.17 -14.60
C CYS A 159 -1.20 -8.24 -14.53
N THR A 160 -0.09 -7.88 -13.91
CA THR A 160 1.04 -8.78 -13.66
C THR A 160 1.56 -8.56 -12.25
N TYR A 161 2.25 -9.54 -11.71
CA TYR A 161 2.97 -9.39 -10.45
C TYR A 161 4.41 -9.90 -10.56
N ARG A 162 5.23 -9.48 -9.64
CA ARG A 162 6.59 -9.96 -9.46
C ARG A 162 6.84 -10.19 -7.97
N ASN A 163 7.20 -11.40 -7.61
CA ASN A 163 7.61 -11.74 -6.26
C ASN A 163 9.00 -11.13 -5.96
N LEU A 164 9.09 -10.34 -4.90
CA LEU A 164 10.33 -9.84 -4.35
C LEU A 164 10.67 -10.69 -3.12
N SER A 165 11.94 -10.98 -2.91
CA SER A 165 12.42 -11.75 -1.75
C SER A 165 11.66 -13.07 -1.52
N GLY A 166 11.22 -13.75 -2.60
CA GLY A 166 10.47 -15.01 -2.51
C GLY A 166 8.97 -14.84 -2.21
N GLY A 167 8.43 -13.62 -2.32
CA GLY A 167 7.01 -13.33 -2.07
C GLY A 167 6.72 -12.77 -0.67
N ILE A 168 7.77 -12.45 0.07
CA ILE A 168 7.67 -11.83 1.42
C ILE A 168 7.46 -10.32 1.28
#